data_dfed2957b9d26349650e46d27535a96d
#
_entry.id   dfed2957b9d26349650e46d27535a96d
#
_cell.length_a   1.000
_cell.length_b   1.000
_cell.length_c   1.000
_cell.angle_alpha   90.00
_cell.angle_beta   90.00
_cell.angle_gamma   90.00
#
_symmetry.space_group_name_H-M   'P 1'
#
loop_
_entity.id
_entity.type
_entity.pdbx_description
1 polymer ?
#
loop_
_entity_poly.entity_id
_entity_poly.type
_entity_poly.pdbx_seq_one_letter_code
_entity_poly.pdbx_strand_id
1 'polypeptide(L)'
;FNGENLPLNELEKRNLLGFVFQDFQLFPHMTVLENLVISPIQTMGIKKDEAEAKAIKLLEQLGLENHCNSYPHSLSGGQKQRVALARAMMIEPKIIGYDEPTSALDPELRLEVEKLILQNKKLGITQIVVTHDLQFAENIADDILKVEPK
;
A
#
# COMPACT_ATOMS: atom_id res chain seq x y z
N PHE A 1 7.78 18.48 -5.37
CA PHE A 1 7.10 17.63 -6.34
C PHE A 1 6.98 18.41 -7.65
N ASN A 2 7.39 17.83 -8.77
CA ASN A 2 7.47 18.53 -10.08
C ASN A 2 8.22 19.88 -10.02
N GLY A 3 9.28 19.95 -9.19
CA GLY A 3 10.07 21.18 -8.98
C GLY A 3 9.52 22.13 -7.92
N GLU A 4 8.39 21.83 -7.31
CA GLU A 4 7.83 22.58 -6.17
C GLU A 4 8.18 21.90 -4.83
N ASN A 5 8.56 22.70 -3.84
CA ASN A 5 8.74 22.23 -2.46
C ASN A 5 7.36 22.22 -1.78
N LEU A 6 6.71 21.07 -1.77
CA LEU A 6 5.44 20.89 -1.07
C LEU A 6 5.69 20.34 0.34
N PRO A 7 5.12 20.94 1.38
CA PRO A 7 5.15 20.35 2.72
C PRO A 7 4.30 19.07 2.78
N LEU A 8 4.62 18.18 3.72
CA LEU A 8 4.02 16.84 3.83
C LEU A 8 2.47 16.88 3.90
N ASN A 9 1.92 17.83 4.65
CA ASN A 9 0.48 18.03 4.78
C ASN A 9 -0.22 18.40 3.46
N GLU A 10 0.49 19.03 2.52
CA GLU A 10 -0.06 19.32 1.18
C GLU A 10 -0.05 18.08 0.29
N LEU A 11 0.94 17.20 0.42
CA LEU A 11 0.96 15.92 -0.29
C LEU A 11 -0.22 15.03 0.14
N GLU A 12 -0.52 14.99 1.44
CA GLU A 12 -1.68 14.27 1.98
C GLU A 12 -2.99 14.85 1.49
N LYS A 13 -3.21 16.17 1.59
CA LYS A 13 -4.43 16.85 1.11
C LYS A 13 -4.70 16.64 -0.38
N ARG A 14 -3.64 16.52 -1.19
CA ARG A 14 -3.74 16.26 -2.62
C ARG A 14 -3.85 14.76 -2.96
N ASN A 15 -3.94 13.88 -1.97
CA ASN A 15 -3.95 12.43 -2.13
C ASN A 15 -2.75 11.89 -2.92
N LEU A 16 -1.59 12.56 -2.83
CA LEU A 16 -0.38 12.18 -3.55
C LEU A 16 0.44 11.11 -2.81
N LEU A 17 0.13 10.89 -1.54
CA LEU A 17 0.90 10.04 -0.64
C LEU A 17 0.04 8.89 -0.09
N GLY A 18 0.43 7.66 -0.34
CA GLY A 18 -0.11 6.46 0.26
C GLY A 18 0.84 5.90 1.31
N PHE A 19 0.31 5.23 2.34
CA PHE A 19 1.10 4.57 3.36
C PHE A 19 0.68 3.12 3.56
N VAL A 20 1.68 2.25 3.74
CA VAL A 20 1.52 0.86 4.15
C VAL A 20 2.31 0.68 5.45
N PHE A 21 1.59 0.51 6.56
CA PHE A 21 2.17 0.37 7.89
C PHE A 21 2.46 -1.10 8.23
N GLN A 22 3.41 -1.32 9.13
CA GLN A 22 3.84 -2.65 9.60
C GLN A 22 2.67 -3.49 10.17
N ASP A 23 1.75 -2.86 10.89
CA ASP A 23 0.55 -3.48 11.48
C ASP A 23 -0.68 -3.44 10.56
N PHE A 24 -0.47 -3.08 9.28
CA PHE A 24 -1.46 -2.95 8.20
C PHE A 24 -2.55 -1.91 8.44
N GLN A 25 -2.86 -1.56 9.67
CA GLN A 25 -3.89 -0.60 10.11
C GLN A 25 -5.24 -0.72 9.36
N LEU A 26 -5.66 -1.96 9.12
CA LEU A 26 -6.98 -2.21 8.53
C LEU A 26 -8.07 -1.99 9.56
N PHE A 27 -9.20 -1.43 9.12
CA PHE A 27 -10.38 -1.25 9.97
C PHE A 27 -11.00 -2.63 10.27
N PRO A 28 -10.94 -3.13 11.52
CA PRO A 28 -11.29 -4.52 11.82
C PRO A 28 -12.80 -4.82 11.71
N HIS A 29 -13.64 -3.78 11.79
CA HIS A 29 -15.10 -3.85 11.70
C HIS A 29 -15.63 -3.65 10.27
N MET A 30 -14.74 -3.46 9.30
CA MET A 30 -15.05 -3.30 7.89
C MET A 30 -14.55 -4.51 7.09
N THR A 31 -15.28 -4.87 6.05
CA THR A 31 -14.81 -5.85 5.05
C THR A 31 -13.60 -5.35 4.29
N VAL A 32 -12.95 -6.22 3.54
CA VAL A 32 -11.87 -5.85 2.61
C VAL A 32 -12.32 -4.76 1.65
N LEU A 33 -13.47 -4.93 1.01
CA LEU A 33 -14.01 -3.96 0.05
C LEU A 33 -14.26 -2.61 0.73
N GLU A 34 -14.90 -2.60 1.89
CA GLU A 34 -15.15 -1.37 2.66
C GLU A 34 -13.86 -0.66 3.07
N ASN A 35 -12.82 -1.40 3.47
CA ASN A 35 -11.50 -0.85 3.77
C ASN A 35 -10.89 -0.10 2.58
N LEU A 36 -11.12 -0.56 1.36
CA LEU A 36 -10.59 0.07 0.16
C LEU A 36 -11.40 1.31 -0.24
N VAL A 37 -12.72 1.27 -0.18
CA VAL A 37 -13.56 2.31 -0.76
C VAL A 37 -13.82 3.49 0.16
N ILE A 38 -13.62 3.34 1.48
CA ILE A 38 -13.99 4.37 2.46
C ILE A 38 -13.26 5.71 2.20
N SER A 39 -11.95 5.66 1.97
CA SER A 39 -11.15 6.87 1.73
C SER A 39 -11.53 7.56 0.42
N PRO A 40 -11.54 6.90 -0.75
CA PRO A 40 -11.94 7.51 -2.01
C PRO A 40 -13.34 8.16 -1.96
N ILE A 41 -14.30 7.52 -1.31
CA ILE A 41 -15.65 8.07 -1.19
C ILE A 41 -15.66 9.31 -0.30
N GLN A 42 -15.03 9.25 0.88
CA GLN A 42 -15.09 10.31 1.86
C GLN A 42 -14.19 11.51 1.56
N THR A 43 -12.99 11.27 1.00
CA THR A 43 -11.98 12.32 0.82
C THR A 43 -11.94 12.86 -0.60
N MET A 44 -12.24 12.01 -1.60
CA MET A 44 -12.18 12.40 -3.01
C MET A 44 -13.56 12.61 -3.64
N GLY A 45 -14.64 12.27 -2.93
CA GLY A 45 -16.01 12.39 -3.43
C GLY A 45 -16.35 11.45 -4.60
N ILE A 46 -15.58 10.35 -4.75
CA ILE A 46 -15.84 9.34 -5.79
C ILE A 46 -17.17 8.64 -5.49
N LYS A 47 -17.97 8.41 -6.51
CA LYS A 47 -19.22 7.66 -6.35
C LYS A 47 -18.95 6.23 -5.90
N LYS A 48 -19.83 5.70 -5.06
CA LYS A 48 -19.69 4.36 -4.46
C LYS A 48 -19.46 3.28 -5.53
N ASP A 49 -20.28 3.23 -6.55
CA ASP A 49 -20.20 2.20 -7.61
C ASP A 49 -18.85 2.27 -8.37
N GLU A 50 -18.34 3.46 -8.59
CA GLU A 50 -17.03 3.69 -9.23
C GLU A 50 -15.88 3.25 -8.32
N ALA A 51 -15.95 3.59 -7.02
CA ALA A 51 -14.97 3.16 -6.04
C ALA A 51 -14.95 1.64 -5.88
N GLU A 52 -16.12 1.00 -5.80
CA GLU A 52 -16.25 -0.46 -5.72
C GLU A 52 -15.68 -1.16 -6.95
N ALA A 53 -16.01 -0.69 -8.16
CA ALA A 53 -15.48 -1.26 -9.39
C ALA A 53 -13.95 -1.19 -9.46
N LYS A 54 -13.36 -0.06 -9.03
CA LYS A 54 -11.91 0.12 -8.94
C LYS A 54 -11.29 -0.80 -7.90
N ALA A 55 -11.91 -0.91 -6.71
CA ALA A 55 -11.45 -1.77 -5.63
C ALA A 55 -11.44 -3.25 -6.05
N ILE A 56 -12.51 -3.74 -6.68
CA ILE A 56 -12.60 -5.11 -7.17
C ILE A 56 -11.47 -5.40 -8.15
N LYS A 57 -11.24 -4.52 -9.11
CA LYS A 57 -10.16 -4.67 -10.10
C LYS A 57 -8.77 -4.72 -9.44
N LEU A 58 -8.52 -3.92 -8.40
CA LEU A 58 -7.27 -3.97 -7.64
C LEU A 58 -7.15 -5.28 -6.86
N LEU A 59 -8.23 -5.75 -6.24
CA LEU A 59 -8.24 -7.02 -5.52
C LEU A 59 -7.98 -8.21 -6.45
N GLU A 60 -8.55 -8.22 -7.66
CA GLU A 60 -8.25 -9.22 -8.68
C GLU A 60 -6.76 -9.22 -9.07
N GLN A 61 -6.17 -8.06 -9.30
CA GLN A 61 -4.75 -7.93 -9.63
C GLN A 61 -3.82 -8.44 -8.51
N LEU A 62 -4.29 -8.42 -7.26
CA LEU A 62 -3.56 -8.86 -6.09
C LEU A 62 -3.93 -10.28 -5.63
N GLY A 63 -4.76 -11.01 -6.40
CA GLY A 63 -5.20 -12.37 -6.08
C GLY A 63 -6.08 -12.45 -4.83
N LEU A 64 -6.92 -11.43 -4.63
CA LEU A 64 -7.82 -11.28 -3.47
C LEU A 64 -9.30 -11.19 -3.87
N GLU A 65 -9.65 -11.56 -5.09
CA GLU A 65 -11.01 -11.49 -5.65
C GLU A 65 -12.05 -12.21 -4.79
N ASN A 66 -11.66 -13.32 -4.17
CA ASN A 66 -12.54 -14.13 -3.31
C ASN A 66 -12.66 -13.58 -1.87
N HIS A 67 -11.96 -12.49 -1.55
CA HIS A 67 -11.88 -11.93 -0.20
C HIS A 67 -12.61 -10.59 -0.04
N CYS A 68 -13.33 -10.11 -1.04
CA CYS A 68 -14.02 -8.81 -0.99
C CYS A 68 -14.90 -8.63 0.26
N ASN A 69 -15.62 -9.68 0.66
CA ASN A 69 -16.53 -9.69 1.81
C ASN A 69 -15.87 -10.24 3.09
N SER A 70 -14.59 -10.60 3.05
CA SER A 70 -13.86 -11.07 4.23
C SER A 70 -13.53 -9.92 5.18
N TYR A 71 -13.45 -10.21 6.47
CA TYR A 71 -12.96 -9.26 7.47
C TYR A 71 -11.47 -9.44 7.74
N PRO A 72 -10.74 -8.41 8.19
CA PRO A 72 -9.30 -8.50 8.44
C PRO A 72 -8.88 -9.67 9.34
N HIS A 73 -9.69 -10.02 10.34
CA HIS A 73 -9.36 -11.10 11.27
C HIS A 73 -9.34 -12.50 10.61
N SER A 74 -10.01 -12.68 9.47
CA SER A 74 -10.04 -13.95 8.74
C SER A 74 -8.93 -14.09 7.69
N LEU A 75 -8.08 -13.06 7.52
CA LEU A 75 -7.03 -13.01 6.52
C LEU A 75 -5.67 -13.44 7.09
N SER A 76 -4.85 -14.08 6.26
CA SER A 76 -3.43 -14.31 6.56
C SER A 76 -2.64 -12.99 6.59
N GLY A 77 -1.42 -13.00 7.14
CA GLY A 77 -0.55 -11.81 7.17
C GLY A 77 -0.30 -11.23 5.77
N GLY A 78 0.05 -12.08 4.80
CA GLY A 78 0.26 -11.63 3.42
C GLY A 78 -1.01 -11.13 2.72
N GLN A 79 -2.18 -11.70 3.02
CA GLN A 79 -3.45 -11.18 2.53
C GLN A 79 -3.75 -9.79 3.11
N LYS A 80 -3.55 -9.59 4.43
CA LYS A 80 -3.67 -8.26 5.06
C LYS A 80 -2.74 -7.23 4.44
N GLN A 81 -1.50 -7.63 4.16
CA GLN A 81 -0.52 -6.77 3.50
C GLN A 81 -0.99 -6.32 2.12
N ARG A 82 -1.46 -7.26 1.29
CA ARG A 82 -2.00 -6.94 -0.04
C ARG A 82 -3.25 -6.06 0.04
N VAL A 83 -4.11 -6.26 1.03
CA VAL A 83 -5.26 -5.36 1.28
C VAL A 83 -4.79 -3.96 1.66
N ALA A 84 -3.81 -3.82 2.54
CA ALA A 84 -3.25 -2.52 2.92
C ALA A 84 -2.61 -1.79 1.72
N LEU A 85 -1.91 -2.54 0.86
CA LEU A 85 -1.37 -2.00 -0.38
C LEU A 85 -2.48 -1.57 -1.35
N ALA A 86 -3.49 -2.42 -1.57
CA ALA A 86 -4.65 -2.08 -2.39
C ALA A 86 -5.32 -0.79 -1.90
N ARG A 87 -5.52 -0.66 -0.58
CA ARG A 87 -6.08 0.55 0.03
C ARG A 87 -5.23 1.80 -0.26
N ALA A 88 -3.90 1.68 -0.14
CA ALA A 88 -3.00 2.79 -0.47
C ALA A 88 -3.06 3.18 -1.96
N MET A 89 -3.29 2.22 -2.85
CA MET A 89 -3.39 2.45 -4.30
C MET A 89 -4.74 3.02 -4.74
N MET A 90 -5.79 2.91 -3.92
CA MET A 90 -7.12 3.44 -4.25
C MET A 90 -7.12 4.94 -4.53
N ILE A 91 -6.26 5.70 -3.87
CA ILE A 91 -6.12 7.16 -4.05
C ILE A 91 -5.20 7.56 -5.21
N GLU A 92 -4.69 6.60 -6.00
CA GLU A 92 -3.74 6.82 -7.12
C GLU A 92 -2.51 7.65 -6.70
N PRO A 93 -1.79 7.22 -5.67
CA PRO A 93 -0.70 8.01 -5.11
C PRO A 93 0.44 8.16 -6.12
N LYS A 94 1.20 9.24 -5.98
CA LYS A 94 2.48 9.42 -6.69
C LYS A 94 3.66 8.94 -5.86
N ILE A 95 3.46 8.85 -4.55
CA ILE A 95 4.45 8.38 -3.59
C ILE A 95 3.79 7.35 -2.67
N ILE A 96 4.44 6.23 -2.41
CA ILE A 96 4.02 5.26 -1.39
C ILE A 96 5.15 5.10 -0.38
N GLY A 97 4.82 5.31 0.90
CA GLY A 97 5.68 4.97 2.04
C GLY A 97 5.37 3.57 2.56
N TYR A 98 6.41 2.79 2.83
CA TYR A 98 6.30 1.48 3.47
C TYR A 98 7.11 1.50 4.76
N ASP A 99 6.49 1.04 5.84
CA ASP A 99 7.13 0.87 7.13
C ASP A 99 7.23 -0.62 7.45
N GLU A 100 8.47 -1.15 7.39
CA GLU A 100 8.80 -2.57 7.64
C GLU A 100 7.87 -3.56 6.89
N PRO A 101 7.74 -3.46 5.57
CA PRO A 101 6.71 -4.19 4.83
C PRO A 101 6.87 -5.71 4.82
N THR A 102 8.00 -6.24 5.31
CA THR A 102 8.31 -7.68 5.32
C THR A 102 8.57 -8.27 6.70
N SER A 103 8.52 -7.46 7.76
CA SER A 103 8.97 -7.85 9.12
C SER A 103 8.24 -9.04 9.74
N ALA A 104 6.98 -9.28 9.34
CA ALA A 104 6.15 -10.37 9.89
C ALA A 104 5.80 -11.44 8.85
N LEU A 105 6.53 -11.48 7.72
CA LEU A 105 6.22 -12.36 6.60
C LEU A 105 7.22 -13.53 6.51
N ASP A 106 6.70 -14.68 6.10
CA ASP A 106 7.53 -15.80 5.69
C ASP A 106 8.24 -15.50 4.35
N PRO A 107 9.27 -16.28 3.97
CA PRO A 107 10.06 -16.02 2.77
C PRO A 107 9.26 -15.97 1.47
N GLU A 108 8.19 -16.74 1.35
CA GLU A 108 7.37 -16.81 0.15
C GLU A 108 6.53 -15.53 0.00
N LEU A 109 5.88 -15.10 1.07
CA LEU A 109 5.12 -13.84 1.11
C LEU A 109 6.01 -12.60 0.94
N ARG A 110 7.25 -12.65 1.45
CA ARG A 110 8.25 -11.61 1.22
C ARG A 110 8.51 -11.40 -0.28
N LEU A 111 8.72 -12.48 -1.04
CA LEU A 111 8.90 -12.40 -2.50
C LEU A 111 7.69 -11.80 -3.22
N GLU A 112 6.48 -12.05 -2.72
CA GLU A 112 5.27 -11.40 -3.26
C GLU A 112 5.30 -9.88 -3.04
N VAL A 113 5.69 -9.43 -1.86
CA VAL A 113 5.84 -7.98 -1.57
C VAL A 113 6.92 -7.34 -2.44
N GLU A 114 8.07 -7.99 -2.63
CA GLU A 114 9.11 -7.53 -3.55
C GLU A 114 8.55 -7.32 -4.98
N LYS A 115 7.82 -8.32 -5.49
CA LYS A 115 7.18 -8.23 -6.82
C LYS A 115 6.20 -7.07 -6.91
N LEU A 116 5.38 -6.83 -5.89
CA LEU A 116 4.42 -5.73 -5.86
C LEU A 116 5.13 -4.36 -5.87
N ILE A 117 6.20 -4.20 -5.09
CA ILE A 117 7.00 -2.97 -5.07
C ILE A 117 7.62 -2.72 -6.45
N LEU A 118 8.21 -3.76 -7.06
CA LEU A 118 8.80 -3.66 -8.40
C LEU A 118 7.74 -3.38 -9.49
N GLN A 119 6.53 -3.88 -9.34
CA GLN A 119 5.41 -3.55 -10.25
C GLN A 119 5.00 -2.08 -10.12
N ASN A 120 4.87 -1.57 -8.90
CA ASN A 120 4.56 -0.16 -8.64
C ASN A 120 5.64 0.78 -9.19
N LYS A 121 6.92 0.38 -9.10
CA LYS A 121 8.04 1.08 -9.71
C LYS A 121 7.88 1.20 -11.23
N LYS A 122 7.48 0.12 -11.91
CA LYS A 122 7.21 0.12 -13.36
C LYS A 122 6.06 1.04 -13.75
N LEU A 123 5.10 1.28 -12.84
CA LEU A 123 4.01 2.23 -13.01
C LEU A 123 4.43 3.69 -12.77
N GLY A 124 5.70 3.94 -12.45
CA GLY A 124 6.24 5.28 -12.19
C GLY A 124 5.88 5.84 -10.81
N ILE A 125 5.48 4.99 -9.86
CA ILE A 125 5.20 5.39 -8.50
C ILE A 125 6.53 5.49 -7.74
N THR A 126 6.81 6.64 -7.15
CA THR A 126 7.94 6.81 -6.23
C THR A 126 7.68 6.07 -4.94
N GLN A 127 8.65 5.31 -4.44
CA GLN A 127 8.47 4.50 -3.25
C GLN A 127 9.58 4.76 -2.23
N ILE A 128 9.20 4.93 -0.98
CA ILE A 128 10.10 5.09 0.16
C ILE A 128 9.87 3.91 1.08
N VAL A 129 10.89 3.10 1.28
CA VAL A 129 10.81 1.89 2.11
C VAL A 129 11.73 2.04 3.31
N VAL A 130 11.18 1.94 4.50
CA VAL A 130 11.92 1.85 5.75
C VAL A 130 12.00 0.37 6.13
N THR A 131 13.21 -0.17 6.23
CA THR A 131 13.43 -1.57 6.61
C THR A 131 14.82 -1.78 7.21
N HIS A 132 14.94 -2.76 8.07
CA HIS A 132 16.23 -3.26 8.58
C HIS A 132 16.76 -4.46 7.78
N ASP A 133 16.00 -4.95 6.81
CA ASP A 133 16.37 -6.06 5.96
C ASP A 133 17.16 -5.58 4.75
N LEU A 134 18.50 -5.68 4.84
CA LEU A 134 19.39 -5.21 3.79
C LEU A 134 19.21 -5.97 2.47
N GLN A 135 18.98 -7.29 2.52
CA GLN A 135 18.80 -8.08 1.32
C GLN A 135 17.52 -7.70 0.57
N PHE A 136 16.43 -7.48 1.32
CA PHE A 136 15.19 -6.97 0.74
C PHE A 136 15.40 -5.59 0.10
N ALA A 137 16.07 -4.67 0.80
CA ALA A 137 16.37 -3.34 0.27
C ALA A 137 17.19 -3.41 -1.03
N GLU A 138 18.25 -4.24 -1.08
CA GLU A 138 19.08 -4.43 -2.27
C GLU A 138 18.31 -4.96 -3.47
N ASN A 139 17.30 -5.80 -3.25
CA ASN A 139 16.48 -6.38 -4.33
C ASN A 139 15.53 -5.36 -4.98
N ILE A 140 15.08 -4.34 -4.25
CA ILE A 140 14.00 -3.45 -4.72
C ILE A 140 14.44 -2.01 -5.00
N ALA A 141 15.48 -1.52 -4.32
CA ALA A 141 15.84 -0.10 -4.31
C ALA A 141 16.65 0.32 -5.54
N ASP A 142 16.49 1.58 -5.95
CA ASP A 142 17.42 2.27 -6.82
C ASP A 142 18.55 2.90 -6.02
N ASP A 143 18.21 3.45 -4.84
CA ASP A 143 19.13 4.10 -3.91
C ASP A 143 18.85 3.63 -2.48
N ILE A 144 19.91 3.41 -1.70
CA ILE A 144 19.81 3.00 -0.29
C ILE A 144 20.50 4.05 0.59
N LEU A 145 19.72 4.62 1.51
CA LEU A 145 20.23 5.49 2.57
C LEU A 145 20.37 4.70 3.87
N LYS A 146 21.58 4.54 4.37
CA LYS A 146 21.83 3.94 5.69
C LYS A 146 21.77 5.01 6.77
N VAL A 147 20.90 4.79 7.75
CA VAL A 147 20.75 5.67 8.92
C VAL A 147 21.32 4.95 10.13
N GLU A 148 22.34 5.53 10.74
CA GLU A 148 22.92 5.01 11.99
C GLU A 148 22.17 5.60 13.19
N PRO A 149 21.88 4.79 14.22
CA PRO A 149 21.28 5.31 15.46
C PRO A 149 22.29 6.25 16.13
N LYS A 150 21.78 7.38 16.65
CA LYS A 150 22.58 8.33 17.43
C LYS A 150 22.85 7.79 18.82
#